data_3e6d50d7c34fa4a9ccbb73e1d97370b3
#
_entry.id   3e6d50d7c34fa4a9ccbb73e1d97370b3
#
_cell.length_a   1.000
_cell.length_b   1.000
_cell.length_c   1.000
_cell.angle_alpha   90.00
_cell.angle_beta   90.00
_cell.angle_gamma   90.00
#
_symmetry.space_group_name_H-M   'P 1'
#
loop_
_entity.id
_entity.type
_entity.pdbx_description
1 polymer ?
#
loop_
_entity_poly.entity_id
_entity_poly.type
_entity_poly.pdbx_seq_one_letter_code
_entity_poly.pdbx_strand_id
1 'polypeptide(L)'
;MFVDESGANTQMTRRYGRSPVGCRLVGAVPQGHYQTTTLIAAVRLKGPQAPCLFEGAMDGEMFLAWVKTGLAPVLESGDVVILDNLATHKVAGVREALAAVGARLEYLPPYSPDFNPIENMWSKVKQRLKSRGPRSLRQLFNAAGAAFAAVTPEDCRGFFLNAGYAT
;
A
#
# COMPACT_ATOMS: atom_id res chain seq x y z
N MET A 1 -1.26 13.38 3.63
CA MET A 1 -1.63 12.03 3.13
C MET A 1 -0.48 11.49 2.29
N PHE A 2 -0.03 10.27 2.54
CA PHE A 2 1.04 9.61 1.77
C PHE A 2 0.45 8.55 0.87
N VAL A 3 0.97 8.43 -0.35
CA VAL A 3 0.50 7.50 -1.39
C VAL A 3 1.69 6.71 -1.90
N ASP A 4 1.46 5.42 -2.15
CA ASP A 4 2.48 4.53 -2.71
C ASP A 4 1.86 3.23 -3.24
N GLU A 5 2.63 2.47 -4.02
CA GLU A 5 2.29 1.15 -4.53
C GLU A 5 3.13 0.05 -3.88
N SER A 6 2.56 -1.14 -3.86
CA SER A 6 3.26 -2.30 -3.33
C SER A 6 2.85 -3.59 -4.05
N GLY A 7 3.83 -4.38 -4.46
CA GLY A 7 3.58 -5.67 -5.09
C GLY A 7 3.06 -6.73 -4.12
N ALA A 8 2.10 -7.52 -4.60
CA ALA A 8 1.62 -8.74 -3.95
C ALA A 8 1.47 -9.86 -4.99
N ASN A 9 1.40 -11.11 -4.56
CA ASN A 9 1.19 -12.24 -5.46
C ASN A 9 0.48 -13.41 -4.76
N THR A 10 0.06 -14.39 -5.56
CA THR A 10 -0.65 -15.57 -5.08
C THR A 10 0.24 -16.63 -4.40
N GLN A 11 1.54 -16.39 -4.29
CA GLN A 11 2.48 -17.25 -3.56
C GLN A 11 2.89 -16.69 -2.20
N MET A 12 2.31 -15.56 -1.78
CA MET A 12 2.62 -14.99 -0.48
C MET A 12 2.39 -16.01 0.64
N THR A 13 3.43 -16.23 1.46
CA THR A 13 3.39 -17.16 2.59
C THR A 13 4.31 -16.68 3.70
N ARG A 14 4.09 -17.15 4.91
CA ARG A 14 5.01 -16.91 6.03
C ARG A 14 6.30 -17.66 5.78
N ARG A 15 7.44 -16.99 5.94
CA ARG A 15 8.78 -17.60 5.85
C ARG A 15 9.31 -18.12 7.18
N TYR A 16 8.70 -17.68 8.28
CA TYR A 16 9.10 -18.00 9.64
C TYR A 16 7.89 -18.42 10.46
N GLY A 17 8.11 -19.32 11.40
CA GLY A 17 7.15 -19.79 12.38
C GLY A 17 7.85 -20.11 13.69
N ARG A 18 7.10 -20.57 14.68
CA ARG A 18 7.61 -21.00 15.99
C ARG A 18 7.22 -22.44 16.24
N SER A 19 8.14 -23.23 16.80
CA SER A 19 7.92 -24.57 17.30
C SER A 19 8.50 -24.70 18.71
N PRO A 20 8.14 -25.72 19.48
CA PRO A 20 8.81 -26.03 20.74
C PRO A 20 10.32 -26.16 20.56
N VAL A 21 11.09 -25.89 21.62
CA VAL A 21 12.55 -26.02 21.62
C VAL A 21 12.91 -27.48 21.25
N GLY A 22 13.88 -27.65 20.35
CA GLY A 22 14.30 -28.95 19.84
C GLY A 22 13.42 -29.54 18.72
N CYS A 23 12.28 -28.94 18.38
CA CYS A 23 11.42 -29.40 17.30
C CYS A 23 11.66 -28.59 16.02
N ARG A 24 11.87 -29.30 14.88
CA ARG A 24 11.96 -28.64 13.57
C ARG A 24 10.58 -28.18 13.11
N LEU A 25 10.45 -26.90 12.72
CA LEU A 25 9.26 -26.42 12.05
C LEU A 25 9.27 -26.84 10.58
N VAL A 26 8.26 -27.57 10.15
CA VAL A 26 8.05 -27.95 8.75
C VAL A 26 6.86 -27.17 8.22
N GLY A 27 7.01 -26.58 7.03
CA GLY A 27 5.95 -25.82 6.36
C GLY A 27 6.00 -26.06 4.85
N ALA A 28 4.83 -26.12 4.22
CA ALA A 28 4.72 -26.19 2.77
C ALA A 28 4.79 -24.78 2.17
N VAL A 29 5.60 -24.61 1.12
CA VAL A 29 5.70 -23.38 0.33
C VAL A 29 5.10 -23.67 -1.04
N PRO A 30 4.18 -22.80 -1.55
CA PRO A 30 3.63 -22.99 -2.88
C PRO A 30 4.73 -22.86 -3.93
N GLN A 31 4.71 -23.77 -4.91
CA GLN A 31 5.57 -23.75 -6.08
C GLN A 31 4.74 -23.56 -7.35
N GLY A 32 5.37 -23.10 -8.44
CA GLY A 32 4.75 -22.92 -9.73
C GLY A 32 4.59 -21.44 -10.12
N HIS A 33 3.79 -21.18 -11.14
CA HIS A 33 3.51 -19.84 -11.63
C HIS A 33 2.65 -19.06 -10.64
N TYR A 34 2.97 -17.79 -10.45
CA TYR A 34 2.20 -16.86 -9.61
C TYR A 34 1.73 -15.66 -10.43
N GLN A 35 0.59 -15.14 -10.01
CA GLN A 35 0.05 -13.92 -10.57
C GLN A 35 0.48 -12.74 -9.70
N THR A 36 1.09 -11.74 -10.33
CA THR A 36 1.50 -10.50 -9.67
C THR A 36 0.36 -9.50 -9.71
N THR A 37 0.18 -8.80 -8.61
CA THR A 37 -0.83 -7.77 -8.42
C THR A 37 -0.15 -6.55 -7.81
N THR A 38 -0.51 -5.37 -8.26
CA THR A 38 -0.12 -4.12 -7.63
C THR A 38 -1.23 -3.67 -6.68
N LEU A 39 -0.85 -3.44 -5.42
CA LEU A 39 -1.66 -2.77 -4.42
C LEU A 39 -1.32 -1.28 -4.48
N ILE A 40 -2.32 -0.41 -4.50
CA ILE A 40 -2.14 1.03 -4.32
C ILE A 40 -3.07 1.52 -3.23
N ALA A 41 -2.62 2.46 -2.43
CA ALA A 41 -3.43 3.12 -1.41
C ALA A 41 -2.81 4.46 -1.00
N ALA A 42 -3.59 5.24 -0.28
CA ALA A 42 -3.09 6.35 0.51
C ALA A 42 -3.23 6.04 2.01
N VAL A 43 -2.41 6.68 2.85
CA VAL A 43 -2.52 6.61 4.31
C VAL A 43 -2.62 8.02 4.91
N ARG A 44 -3.53 8.16 5.85
CA ARG A 44 -3.64 9.32 6.74
C ARG A 44 -3.82 8.85 8.18
N LEU A 45 -3.79 9.76 9.15
CA LEU A 45 -3.92 9.41 10.57
C LEU A 45 -5.21 8.63 10.91
N LYS A 46 -6.26 8.84 10.12
CA LYS A 46 -7.57 8.18 10.30
C LYS A 46 -7.64 6.77 9.71
N GLY A 47 -6.63 6.34 8.92
CA GLY A 47 -6.61 5.03 8.28
C GLY A 47 -6.20 5.05 6.81
N PRO A 48 -6.17 3.88 6.15
CA PRO A 48 -5.98 3.75 4.72
C PRO A 48 -7.10 4.44 3.95
N GLN A 49 -6.76 5.03 2.80
CA GLN A 49 -7.70 5.70 1.90
C GLN A 49 -7.54 5.14 0.49
N ALA A 50 -8.63 5.06 -0.25
CA ALA A 50 -8.69 4.65 -1.66
C ALA A 50 -7.88 3.38 -2.00
N PRO A 51 -7.90 2.29 -1.18
CA PRO A 51 -7.16 1.08 -1.50
C PRO A 51 -7.70 0.46 -2.79
N CYS A 52 -6.79 0.10 -3.69
CA CYS A 52 -7.14 -0.56 -4.94
C CYS A 52 -6.11 -1.65 -5.29
N LEU A 53 -6.51 -2.61 -6.11
CA LEU A 53 -5.68 -3.68 -6.62
C LEU A 53 -5.80 -3.72 -8.14
N PHE A 54 -4.65 -3.87 -8.78
CA PHE A 54 -4.54 -4.05 -10.24
C PHE A 54 -3.78 -5.33 -10.54
N GLU A 55 -4.21 -6.05 -11.56
CA GLU A 55 -3.44 -7.18 -12.09
C GLU A 55 -2.23 -6.67 -12.86
N GLY A 56 -1.05 -7.21 -12.56
CA GLY A 56 0.21 -6.78 -13.18
C GLY A 56 0.83 -5.54 -12.55
N ALA A 57 1.72 -4.91 -13.30
CA ALA A 57 2.38 -3.67 -12.92
C ALA A 57 1.48 -2.46 -13.24
N MET A 58 1.60 -1.41 -12.44
CA MET A 58 0.93 -0.14 -12.67
C MET A 58 1.80 0.74 -13.59
N ASP A 59 1.18 1.32 -14.59
CA ASP A 59 1.76 2.37 -15.43
C ASP A 59 1.19 3.75 -15.07
N GLY A 60 1.67 4.78 -15.76
CA GLY A 60 1.27 6.16 -15.49
C GLY A 60 -0.19 6.46 -15.83
N GLU A 61 -0.78 5.79 -16.83
CA GLU A 61 -2.18 5.98 -17.20
C GLU A 61 -3.10 5.37 -16.14
N MET A 62 -2.77 4.17 -15.66
CA MET A 62 -3.49 3.51 -14.57
C MET A 62 -3.38 4.31 -13.27
N PHE A 63 -2.19 4.86 -12.98
CA PHE A 63 -1.99 5.72 -11.82
C PHE A 63 -2.87 6.98 -11.91
N LEU A 64 -2.87 7.68 -13.05
CA LEU A 64 -3.72 8.86 -13.26
C LEU A 64 -5.21 8.52 -13.16
N ALA A 65 -5.64 7.37 -13.72
CA ALA A 65 -7.01 6.92 -13.59
C ALA A 65 -7.39 6.68 -12.13
N TRP A 66 -6.53 6.01 -11.34
CA TRP A 66 -6.76 5.81 -9.92
C TRP A 66 -6.78 7.13 -9.14
N VAL A 67 -5.89 8.08 -9.46
CA VAL A 67 -5.91 9.42 -8.83
C VAL A 67 -7.27 10.08 -9.05
N LYS A 68 -7.80 10.05 -10.28
CA LYS A 68 -9.08 10.70 -10.62
C LYS A 68 -10.29 10.01 -10.00
N THR A 69 -10.32 8.67 -10.00
CA THR A 69 -11.51 7.90 -9.65
C THR A 69 -11.51 7.36 -8.23
N GLY A 70 -10.34 7.14 -7.65
CA GLY A 70 -10.18 6.58 -6.31
C GLY A 70 -9.72 7.63 -5.29
N LEU A 71 -8.62 8.34 -5.58
CA LEU A 71 -8.01 9.23 -4.61
C LEU A 71 -8.75 10.58 -4.51
N ALA A 72 -9.00 11.28 -5.63
CA ALA A 72 -9.61 12.60 -5.64
C ALA A 72 -10.96 12.66 -4.89
N PRO A 73 -11.86 11.63 -4.98
CA PRO A 73 -13.12 11.65 -4.24
C PRO A 73 -13.00 11.61 -2.71
N VAL A 74 -11.85 11.21 -2.17
CA VAL A 74 -11.61 11.12 -0.71
C VAL A 74 -10.72 12.23 -0.17
N LEU A 75 -10.31 13.16 -1.05
CA LEU A 75 -9.54 14.36 -0.69
C LEU A 75 -10.45 15.49 -0.24
N GLU A 76 -9.93 16.27 0.70
CA GLU A 76 -10.53 17.52 1.16
C GLU A 76 -9.69 18.70 0.69
N SER A 77 -10.32 19.86 0.49
CA SER A 77 -9.60 21.09 0.14
C SER A 77 -8.57 21.43 1.21
N GLY A 78 -7.33 21.68 0.79
CA GLY A 78 -6.19 21.91 1.66
C GLY A 78 -5.36 20.65 1.98
N ASP A 79 -5.81 19.47 1.56
CA ASP A 79 -4.99 18.24 1.70
C ASP A 79 -3.65 18.39 0.98
N VAL A 80 -2.62 17.79 1.57
CA VAL A 80 -1.29 17.63 0.94
C VAL A 80 -1.11 16.15 0.63
N VAL A 81 -1.03 15.84 -0.67
CA VAL A 81 -0.73 14.49 -1.17
C VAL A 81 0.78 14.38 -1.38
N ILE A 82 1.39 13.40 -0.74
CA ILE A 82 2.83 13.19 -0.77
C ILE A 82 3.09 11.86 -1.48
N LEU A 83 3.87 11.92 -2.56
CA LEU A 83 4.28 10.78 -3.37
C LEU A 83 5.79 10.58 -3.26
N ASP A 84 6.26 9.39 -3.58
CA ASP A 84 7.67 9.21 -3.86
C ASP A 84 8.05 9.85 -5.22
N ASN A 85 9.32 9.79 -5.56
CA ASN A 85 9.87 10.50 -6.72
C ASN A 85 9.92 9.61 -7.99
N LEU A 86 9.06 8.58 -8.11
CA LEU A 86 9.00 7.72 -9.29
C LEU A 86 8.47 8.47 -10.52
N ALA A 87 8.93 8.06 -11.70
CA ALA A 87 8.53 8.66 -12.98
C ALA A 87 7.02 8.45 -13.26
N THR A 88 6.46 7.31 -12.85
CA THR A 88 5.04 6.98 -12.99
C THR A 88 4.13 7.95 -12.23
N HIS A 89 4.61 8.58 -11.15
CA HIS A 89 3.87 9.56 -10.37
C HIS A 89 3.91 10.98 -10.96
N LYS A 90 4.78 11.20 -11.95
CA LYS A 90 4.99 12.52 -12.60
C LYS A 90 4.27 12.65 -13.94
N VAL A 91 3.32 11.77 -14.21
CA VAL A 91 2.53 11.80 -15.44
C VAL A 91 1.70 13.09 -15.49
N ALA A 92 1.61 13.66 -16.70
CA ALA A 92 0.78 14.82 -16.93
C ALA A 92 -0.68 14.55 -16.53
N GLY A 93 -1.33 15.52 -15.89
CA GLY A 93 -2.71 15.42 -15.41
C GLY A 93 -2.84 15.01 -13.93
N VAL A 94 -1.80 14.44 -13.29
CA VAL A 94 -1.86 14.09 -11.86
C VAL A 94 -1.96 15.33 -10.98
N ARG A 95 -1.08 16.31 -11.22
CA ARG A 95 -1.10 17.58 -10.47
C ARG A 95 -2.39 18.35 -10.68
N GLU A 96 -2.88 18.38 -11.90
CA GLU A 96 -4.13 19.05 -12.28
C GLU A 96 -5.35 18.38 -11.63
N ALA A 97 -5.38 17.05 -11.60
CA ALA A 97 -6.46 16.30 -10.96
C ALA A 97 -6.52 16.54 -9.45
N LEU A 98 -5.39 16.64 -8.78
CA LEU A 98 -5.32 16.97 -7.35
C LEU A 98 -5.67 18.44 -7.08
N ALA A 99 -5.16 19.36 -7.91
CA ALA A 99 -5.47 20.79 -7.79
C ALA A 99 -6.96 21.07 -8.00
N ALA A 100 -7.64 20.34 -8.88
CA ALA A 100 -9.08 20.49 -9.14
C ALA A 100 -9.96 20.23 -7.90
N VAL A 101 -9.47 19.45 -6.93
CA VAL A 101 -10.15 19.21 -5.64
C VAL A 101 -9.56 20.04 -4.49
N GLY A 102 -8.69 21.01 -4.80
CA GLY A 102 -8.08 21.90 -3.81
C GLY A 102 -6.93 21.26 -3.02
N ALA A 103 -6.40 20.12 -3.46
CA ALA A 103 -5.25 19.47 -2.85
C ALA A 103 -3.92 19.88 -3.50
N ARG A 104 -2.83 19.80 -2.72
CA ARG A 104 -1.47 20.07 -3.19
C ARG A 104 -0.68 18.76 -3.34
N LEU A 105 0.17 18.71 -4.36
CA LEU A 105 1.07 17.60 -4.61
C LEU A 105 2.49 17.97 -4.18
N GLU A 106 3.08 17.14 -3.33
CA GLU A 106 4.47 17.21 -2.90
C GLU A 106 5.18 15.88 -3.16
N TYR A 107 6.50 15.92 -3.29
CA TYR A 107 7.31 14.72 -3.49
C TYR A 107 8.31 14.55 -2.35
N LEU A 108 8.47 13.29 -1.91
CA LEU A 108 9.56 12.94 -1.00
C LEU A 108 10.92 13.14 -1.68
N PRO A 109 11.97 13.42 -0.91
CA PRO A 109 13.32 13.38 -1.43
C PRO A 109 13.63 12.02 -2.08
N PRO A 110 14.48 11.96 -3.10
CA PRO A 110 14.90 10.69 -3.69
C PRO A 110 15.48 9.74 -2.63
N TYR A 111 15.17 8.45 -2.76
CA TYR A 111 15.69 7.38 -1.88
C TYR A 111 15.43 7.59 -0.38
N SER A 112 14.27 8.10 -0.01
CA SER A 112 13.92 8.40 1.39
C SER A 112 12.70 7.62 1.88
N PRO A 113 12.69 6.28 1.85
CA PRO A 113 11.56 5.46 2.30
C PRO A 113 11.29 5.62 3.81
N ASP A 114 12.31 5.98 4.61
CA ASP A 114 12.18 6.16 6.05
C ASP A 114 11.24 7.32 6.42
N PHE A 115 11.08 8.30 5.52
CA PHE A 115 10.12 9.40 5.68
C PHE A 115 8.72 9.05 5.14
N ASN A 116 8.50 7.82 4.68
CA ASN A 116 7.22 7.40 4.12
C ASN A 116 6.45 6.49 5.09
N PRO A 117 5.45 7.00 5.85
CA PRO A 117 4.68 6.20 6.81
C PRO A 117 3.94 5.02 6.16
N ILE A 118 3.64 5.11 4.87
CA ILE A 118 2.91 4.08 4.14
C ILE A 118 3.70 2.76 4.03
N GLU A 119 5.04 2.82 4.11
CA GLU A 119 5.88 1.62 4.11
C GLU A 119 5.61 0.72 5.32
N ASN A 120 5.38 1.34 6.49
CA ASN A 120 4.95 0.62 7.70
C ASN A 120 3.55 0.00 7.51
N MET A 121 2.64 0.71 6.85
CA MET A 121 1.32 0.16 6.48
C MET A 121 1.47 -1.05 5.55
N TRP A 122 2.32 -0.96 4.51
CA TRP A 122 2.60 -2.07 3.61
C TRP A 122 3.17 -3.29 4.35
N SER A 123 4.07 -3.07 5.30
CA SER A 123 4.60 -4.13 6.15
C SER A 123 3.48 -4.89 6.86
N LYS A 124 2.55 -4.17 7.52
CA LYS A 124 1.39 -4.76 8.21
C LYS A 124 0.44 -5.47 7.25
N VAL A 125 0.10 -4.85 6.12
CA VAL A 125 -0.79 -5.44 5.10
C VAL A 125 -0.16 -6.72 4.54
N LYS A 126 1.10 -6.69 4.12
CA LYS A 126 1.82 -7.85 3.58
C LYS A 126 1.97 -8.99 4.61
N GLN A 127 2.18 -8.66 5.88
CA GLN A 127 2.22 -9.66 6.94
C GLN A 127 0.88 -10.40 7.06
N ARG A 128 -0.25 -9.69 6.98
CA ARG A 128 -1.58 -10.29 6.98
C ARG A 128 -1.85 -11.13 5.74
N LEU A 129 -1.44 -10.65 4.55
CA LEU A 129 -1.54 -11.42 3.30
C LEU A 129 -0.75 -12.73 3.40
N LYS A 130 0.52 -12.67 3.84
CA LYS A 130 1.36 -13.87 4.07
C LYS A 130 0.72 -14.82 5.09
N SER A 131 0.08 -14.30 6.11
CA SER A 131 -0.62 -15.11 7.12
C SER A 131 -1.85 -15.83 6.56
N ARG A 132 -2.57 -15.23 5.64
CA ARG A 132 -3.76 -15.82 4.99
C ARG A 132 -3.41 -16.76 3.84
N GLY A 133 -2.23 -16.59 3.23
CA GLY A 133 -1.72 -17.44 2.17
C GLY A 133 -2.65 -17.55 0.96
N PRO A 134 -3.07 -16.44 0.30
CA PRO A 134 -3.96 -16.49 -0.86
C PRO A 134 -3.32 -17.26 -2.02
N ARG A 135 -4.09 -18.11 -2.71
CA ARG A 135 -3.63 -18.97 -3.82
C ARG A 135 -4.36 -18.71 -5.14
N SER A 136 -5.28 -17.72 -5.16
CA SER A 136 -5.94 -17.24 -6.38
C SER A 136 -6.10 -15.72 -6.28
N LEU A 137 -6.29 -15.04 -7.41
CA LEU A 137 -6.54 -13.59 -7.43
C LEU A 137 -7.74 -13.24 -6.56
N ARG A 138 -8.85 -13.96 -6.67
CA ARG A 138 -10.04 -13.74 -5.84
C ARG A 138 -9.72 -13.81 -4.32
N GLN A 139 -8.92 -14.80 -3.91
CA GLN A 139 -8.48 -14.92 -2.51
C GLN A 139 -7.56 -13.77 -2.13
N LEU A 140 -6.67 -13.34 -3.03
CA LEU A 140 -5.77 -12.20 -2.80
C LEU A 140 -6.55 -10.90 -2.64
N PHE A 141 -7.54 -10.64 -3.51
CA PHE A 141 -8.42 -9.46 -3.40
C PHE A 141 -9.17 -9.43 -2.05
N ASN A 142 -9.82 -10.54 -1.68
CA ASN A 142 -10.54 -10.64 -0.41
C ASN A 142 -9.60 -10.49 0.80
N ALA A 143 -8.41 -11.10 0.72
CA ALA A 143 -7.40 -11.01 1.78
C ALA A 143 -6.85 -9.59 1.93
N ALA A 144 -6.66 -8.87 0.82
CA ALA A 144 -6.20 -7.49 0.82
C ALA A 144 -7.25 -6.54 1.40
N GLY A 145 -8.51 -6.64 0.98
CA GLY A 145 -9.60 -5.86 1.59
C GLY A 145 -9.65 -6.02 3.10
N ALA A 146 -9.60 -7.26 3.59
CA ALA A 146 -9.57 -7.52 5.03
C ALA A 146 -8.25 -7.09 5.72
N ALA A 147 -7.13 -7.04 4.99
CA ALA A 147 -5.87 -6.55 5.53
C ALA A 147 -5.88 -5.03 5.70
N PHE A 148 -6.41 -4.29 4.72
CA PHE A 148 -6.61 -2.84 4.83
C PHE A 148 -7.61 -2.48 5.93
N ALA A 149 -8.75 -3.16 6.01
CA ALA A 149 -9.76 -2.92 7.05
C ALA A 149 -9.23 -3.16 8.47
N ALA A 150 -8.14 -3.91 8.62
CA ALA A 150 -7.51 -4.18 9.90
C ALA A 150 -6.38 -3.19 10.28
N VAL A 151 -6.14 -2.17 9.47
CA VAL A 151 -5.25 -1.05 9.81
C VAL A 151 -6.08 0.00 10.56
N THR A 152 -5.74 0.20 11.82
CA THR A 152 -6.47 1.10 12.70
C THR A 152 -5.88 2.52 12.69
N PRO A 153 -6.63 3.54 13.16
CA PRO A 153 -6.06 4.87 13.35
C PRO A 153 -4.87 4.91 14.33
N GLU A 154 -4.86 4.00 15.31
CA GLU A 154 -3.73 3.86 16.24
C GLU A 154 -2.47 3.34 15.53
N ASP A 155 -2.62 2.33 14.65
CA ASP A 155 -1.53 1.90 13.79
C ASP A 155 -0.98 3.06 12.96
N CYS A 156 -1.88 3.83 12.33
CA CYS A 156 -1.47 4.96 11.49
C CYS A 156 -0.69 6.01 12.29
N ARG A 157 -1.14 6.37 13.51
CA ARG A 157 -0.36 7.25 14.39
C ARG A 157 1.05 6.68 14.63
N GLY A 158 1.16 5.38 14.92
CA GLY A 158 2.45 4.71 15.07
C GLY A 158 3.32 4.79 13.81
N PHE A 159 2.74 4.61 12.61
CA PHE A 159 3.44 4.71 11.34
C PHE A 159 3.99 6.13 11.11
N PHE A 160 3.19 7.15 11.38
CA PHE A 160 3.61 8.55 11.24
C PHE A 160 4.70 8.92 12.24
N LEU A 161 4.56 8.53 13.51
CA LEU A 161 5.60 8.75 14.53
C LEU A 161 6.92 8.07 14.15
N ASN A 162 6.86 6.83 13.66
CA ASN A 162 8.04 6.09 13.22
C ASN A 162 8.76 6.73 12.02
N ALA A 163 8.02 7.42 11.18
CA ALA A 163 8.56 8.19 10.05
C ALA A 163 8.97 9.63 10.43
N GLY A 164 8.92 9.99 11.72
CA GLY A 164 9.37 11.29 12.22
C GLY A 164 8.33 12.42 12.17
N TYR A 165 7.06 12.12 11.92
CA TYR A 165 6.00 13.13 11.89
C TYR A 165 5.33 13.25 13.28
N ALA A 166 5.10 14.49 13.70
CA ALA A 166 4.27 14.76 14.88
C ALA A 166 2.79 14.37 14.58
N THR A 167 2.10 13.77 15.56
CA THR A 167 0.72 13.27 15.43
C THR A 167 -0.17 13.76 16.55
#